data_73103fc826cf7ca45d1977a59d0005e7
#
_entry.id   73103fc826cf7ca45d1977a59d0005e7
#
_cell.length_a   1.000
_cell.length_b   1.000
_cell.length_c   1.000
_cell.angle_alpha   90.00
_cell.angle_beta   90.00
_cell.angle_gamma   90.00
#
_symmetry.space_group_name_H-M   'P 1'
#
loop_
_entity.id
_entity.type
_entity.pdbx_description
1 polymer ?
#
loop_
_entity_poly.entity_id
_entity_poly.type
_entity_poly.pdbx_seq_one_letter_code
_entity_poly.pdbx_strand_id
1 'polypeptide(L)'
;MNLAKALKTKSRYINKITSLQNDIQQYNSMPTDQERKIDVNKMMGELETSIHNLIVLKILIFEASAPMRETILTLAEIKSKITFLRGIDTYEGKGKENDYSRGRGFVDSEAEFSAAFDITWVRAETEKCEEQIDKLQDELDVFNHKTDVEV
;
A
#
# COMPACT_ATOMS: atom_id res chain seq x y z
N MET A 1 -18.97 10.69 12.58
CA MET A 1 -17.90 11.40 11.82
C MET A 1 -17.96 10.98 10.35
N ASN A 2 -17.47 11.78 9.41
CA ASN A 2 -17.45 11.32 8.04
C ASN A 2 -16.36 10.26 7.79
N LEU A 3 -16.54 9.48 6.72
CA LEU A 3 -15.66 8.34 6.38
C LEU A 3 -14.19 8.78 6.16
N ALA A 4 -13.96 9.97 5.59
CA ALA A 4 -12.60 10.51 5.42
C ALA A 4 -11.89 10.71 6.77
N LYS A 5 -12.61 11.20 7.78
CA LYS A 5 -12.08 11.36 9.14
C LYS A 5 -11.88 10.01 9.82
N ALA A 6 -12.77 9.05 9.60
CA ALA A 6 -12.64 7.69 10.11
C ALA A 6 -11.38 6.99 9.55
N LEU A 7 -11.09 7.16 8.26
CA LEU A 7 -9.85 6.64 7.63
C LEU A 7 -8.58 7.26 8.24
N LYS A 8 -8.58 8.57 8.51
CA LYS A 8 -7.46 9.23 9.22
C LYS A 8 -7.31 8.72 10.65
N THR A 9 -8.42 8.51 11.36
CA THR A 9 -8.41 7.97 12.71
C THR A 9 -7.88 6.52 12.73
N LYS A 10 -8.26 5.71 11.73
CA LYS A 10 -7.68 4.36 11.55
C LYS A 10 -6.15 4.41 11.46
N SER A 11 -5.60 5.30 10.64
CA SER A 11 -4.14 5.46 10.49
C SER A 11 -3.48 5.90 11.81
N ARG A 12 -4.12 6.76 12.59
CA ARG A 12 -3.63 7.17 13.92
C ARG A 12 -3.59 5.99 14.90
N TYR A 13 -4.62 5.14 14.92
CA TYR A 13 -4.59 3.93 15.75
C TYR A 13 -3.50 2.95 15.35
N ILE A 14 -3.29 2.73 14.04
CA ILE A 14 -2.20 1.88 13.54
C ILE A 14 -0.84 2.40 14.02
N ASN A 15 -0.58 3.70 13.86
CA ASN A 15 0.67 4.32 14.30
C ASN A 15 0.85 4.24 15.83
N LYS A 16 -0.22 4.47 16.61
CA LYS A 16 -0.19 4.35 18.07
C LYS A 16 0.12 2.92 18.50
N ILE A 17 -0.50 1.92 17.88
CA ILE A 17 -0.26 0.50 18.15
C ILE A 17 1.21 0.15 17.88
N THR A 18 1.75 0.57 16.72
CA THR A 18 3.15 0.32 16.36
C THR A 18 4.10 0.97 17.38
N SER A 19 3.83 2.21 17.78
CA SER A 19 4.64 2.90 18.80
C SER A 19 4.62 2.17 20.15
N LEU A 20 3.43 1.78 20.65
CA LEU A 20 3.28 1.04 21.89
C LEU A 20 3.99 -0.32 21.84
N GLN A 21 3.89 -1.05 20.72
CA GLN A 21 4.58 -2.33 20.53
C GLN A 21 6.10 -2.15 20.61
N ASN A 22 6.66 -1.14 19.93
CA ASN A 22 8.09 -0.85 19.97
C ASN A 22 8.55 -0.48 21.39
N ASP A 23 7.80 0.38 22.07
CA ASP A 23 8.12 0.80 23.45
C ASP A 23 8.07 -0.39 24.42
N ILE A 24 7.07 -1.25 24.34
CA ILE A 24 6.96 -2.45 25.14
C ILE A 24 8.15 -3.38 24.89
N GLN A 25 8.50 -3.62 23.62
CA GLN A 25 9.66 -4.45 23.29
C GLN A 25 10.97 -3.87 23.81
N GLN A 26 11.12 -2.55 23.74
CA GLN A 26 12.33 -1.87 24.18
C GLN A 26 12.49 -1.87 25.71
N TYR A 27 11.40 -1.67 26.46
CA TYR A 27 11.44 -1.43 27.91
C TYR A 27 11.00 -2.63 28.76
N ASN A 28 10.60 -3.74 28.16
CA ASN A 28 10.14 -4.91 28.89
C ASN A 28 11.24 -5.55 29.75
N SER A 29 12.45 -5.66 29.22
CA SER A 29 13.62 -6.18 29.96
C SER A 29 14.60 -5.08 30.26
N MET A 30 15.05 -5.01 31.52
CA MET A 30 16.02 -4.02 31.98
C MET A 30 16.89 -4.60 33.11
N PRO A 31 18.07 -4.00 33.38
CA PRO A 31 18.91 -4.40 34.49
C PRO A 31 18.16 -4.28 35.85
N THR A 32 18.33 -5.25 36.71
CA THR A 32 17.64 -5.33 38.04
C THR A 32 18.12 -4.29 39.05
N ASP A 33 19.31 -3.69 38.81
CA ASP A 33 19.88 -2.62 39.63
C ASP A 33 19.40 -1.22 39.22
N GLN A 34 18.56 -1.13 38.20
CA GLN A 34 17.96 0.13 37.73
C GLN A 34 16.48 0.20 38.12
N GLU A 35 16.02 1.42 38.41
CA GLU A 35 14.62 1.68 38.67
C GLU A 35 13.81 1.70 37.36
N ARG A 36 12.68 1.00 37.33
CA ARG A 36 11.76 0.98 36.18
C ARG A 36 10.97 2.30 36.13
N LYS A 37 11.33 3.17 35.18
CA LYS A 37 10.68 4.48 34.97
C LYS A 37 9.40 4.41 34.12
N ILE A 38 9.22 3.32 33.38
CA ILE A 38 8.13 3.15 32.39
C ILE A 38 7.28 1.97 32.83
N ASP A 39 5.98 2.23 32.94
CA ASP A 39 5.00 1.20 33.28
C ASP A 39 4.58 0.41 32.02
N VAL A 40 5.25 -0.70 31.80
CA VAL A 40 5.00 -1.59 30.64
C VAL A 40 3.62 -2.26 30.75
N ASN A 41 3.12 -2.54 31.96
CA ASN A 41 1.77 -3.08 32.14
C ASN A 41 0.70 -2.09 31.70
N LYS A 42 0.86 -0.81 32.02
CA LYS A 42 -0.02 0.25 31.57
C LYS A 42 0.02 0.38 30.03
N MET A 43 1.18 0.33 29.44
CA MET A 43 1.35 0.35 27.98
C MET A 43 0.65 -0.84 27.31
N MET A 44 0.72 -2.02 27.91
CA MET A 44 0.02 -3.21 27.40
C MET A 44 -1.51 -3.01 27.43
N GLY A 45 -2.05 -2.46 28.50
CA GLY A 45 -3.49 -2.12 28.58
C GLY A 45 -3.92 -1.09 27.54
N GLU A 46 -3.09 -0.06 27.28
CA GLU A 46 -3.33 0.93 26.22
C GLU A 46 -3.24 0.31 24.81
N LEU A 47 -2.33 -0.64 24.62
CA LEU A 47 -2.19 -1.39 23.38
C LEU A 47 -3.45 -2.20 23.09
N GLU A 48 -3.92 -2.98 24.04
CA GLU A 48 -5.13 -3.80 23.92
C GLU A 48 -6.37 -2.95 23.63
N THR A 49 -6.52 -1.84 24.34
CA THR A 49 -7.60 -0.86 24.10
C THR A 49 -7.51 -0.28 22.68
N SER A 50 -6.32 0.08 22.24
CA SER A 50 -6.11 0.64 20.89
C SER A 50 -6.40 -0.38 19.79
N ILE A 51 -6.04 -1.65 20.00
CA ILE A 51 -6.37 -2.75 19.08
C ILE A 51 -7.88 -2.95 19.01
N HIS A 52 -8.57 -2.99 20.14
CA HIS A 52 -10.03 -3.13 20.17
C HIS A 52 -10.71 -1.99 19.39
N ASN A 53 -10.34 -0.74 19.68
CA ASN A 53 -10.89 0.44 19.00
C ASN A 53 -10.60 0.43 17.50
N LEU A 54 -9.42 -0.05 17.10
CA LEU A 54 -9.08 -0.22 15.69
C LEU A 54 -9.97 -1.26 15.00
N ILE A 55 -10.27 -2.37 15.66
CA ILE A 55 -11.15 -3.42 15.12
C ILE A 55 -12.56 -2.86 14.90
N VAL A 56 -13.14 -2.21 15.92
CA VAL A 56 -14.46 -1.58 15.82
C VAL A 56 -14.50 -0.58 14.66
N LEU A 57 -13.51 0.32 14.59
CA LEU A 57 -13.44 1.32 13.54
C LEU A 57 -13.29 0.71 12.13
N LYS A 58 -12.52 -0.38 11.99
CA LYS A 58 -12.39 -1.09 10.71
C LYS A 58 -13.71 -1.70 10.25
N ILE A 59 -14.50 -2.25 11.17
CA ILE A 59 -15.83 -2.82 10.86
C ILE A 59 -16.73 -1.70 10.33
N LEU A 60 -16.82 -0.58 11.05
CA LEU A 60 -17.65 0.56 10.65
C LEU A 60 -17.24 1.14 9.29
N ILE A 61 -15.93 1.28 9.04
CA ILE A 61 -15.41 1.73 7.74
C ILE A 61 -15.79 0.72 6.64
N PHE A 62 -15.65 -0.58 6.90
CA PHE A 62 -15.97 -1.63 5.94
C PHE A 62 -17.45 -1.59 5.53
N GLU A 63 -18.35 -1.42 6.49
CA GLU A 63 -19.78 -1.32 6.26
C GLU A 63 -20.12 -0.03 5.50
N ALA A 64 -19.61 1.11 5.95
CA ALA A 64 -19.87 2.41 5.33
C ALA A 64 -19.32 2.51 3.89
N SER A 65 -18.23 1.82 3.59
CA SER A 65 -17.60 1.83 2.26
C SER A 65 -18.20 0.82 1.28
N ALA A 66 -19.18 0.03 1.70
CA ALA A 66 -19.79 -1.00 0.85
C ALA A 66 -20.24 -0.52 -0.55
N PRO A 67 -20.87 0.65 -0.72
CA PRO A 67 -21.26 1.15 -2.04
C PRO A 67 -20.08 1.45 -2.98
N MET A 68 -18.87 1.70 -2.44
CA MET A 68 -17.67 2.04 -3.21
C MET A 68 -16.67 0.88 -3.31
N ARG A 69 -17.08 -0.33 -2.93
CA ARG A 69 -16.18 -1.49 -2.91
C ARG A 69 -15.62 -1.83 -4.28
N GLU A 70 -16.45 -1.80 -5.31
CA GLU A 70 -16.01 -2.03 -6.69
C GLU A 70 -14.98 -0.97 -7.12
N THR A 71 -15.24 0.30 -6.85
CA THR A 71 -14.30 1.39 -7.14
C THR A 71 -12.97 1.21 -6.43
N ILE A 72 -12.98 0.83 -5.14
CA ILE A 72 -11.76 0.58 -4.34
C ILE A 72 -10.94 -0.57 -4.93
N LEU A 73 -11.59 -1.68 -5.29
CA LEU A 73 -10.93 -2.83 -5.90
C LEU A 73 -10.38 -2.49 -7.29
N THR A 74 -11.16 -1.79 -8.10
CA THR A 74 -10.73 -1.35 -9.44
C THR A 74 -9.50 -0.44 -9.35
N LEU A 75 -9.46 0.52 -8.43
CA LEU A 75 -8.30 1.38 -8.19
C LEU A 75 -7.05 0.56 -7.85
N ALA A 76 -7.17 -0.45 -6.99
CA ALA A 76 -6.05 -1.31 -6.62
C ALA A 76 -5.48 -2.05 -7.84
N GLU A 77 -6.34 -2.61 -8.68
CA GLU A 77 -5.92 -3.37 -9.86
C GLU A 77 -5.34 -2.47 -10.97
N ILE A 78 -5.89 -1.26 -11.17
CA ILE A 78 -5.31 -0.30 -12.13
C ILE A 78 -3.93 0.17 -11.68
N LYS A 79 -3.73 0.43 -10.39
CA LYS A 79 -2.40 0.78 -9.83
C LYS A 79 -1.39 -0.35 -10.03
N SER A 80 -1.83 -1.60 -9.84
CA SER A 80 -1.02 -2.79 -10.12
C SER A 80 -0.68 -2.90 -11.62
N LYS A 81 -1.64 -2.63 -12.51
CA LYS A 81 -1.41 -2.60 -13.96
C LYS A 81 -0.37 -1.55 -14.36
N ILE A 82 -0.39 -0.36 -13.77
CA ILE A 82 0.62 0.68 -14.05
C ILE A 82 2.03 0.19 -13.65
N THR A 83 2.16 -0.44 -12.49
CA THR A 83 3.45 -1.02 -12.07
C THR A 83 3.95 -2.06 -13.06
N PHE A 84 3.06 -2.92 -13.56
CA PHE A 84 3.38 -3.88 -14.60
C PHE A 84 3.81 -3.20 -15.91
N LEU A 85 3.05 -2.21 -16.39
CA LEU A 85 3.36 -1.48 -17.63
C LEU A 85 4.74 -0.80 -17.58
N ARG A 86 5.09 -0.20 -16.45
CA ARG A 86 6.40 0.43 -16.24
C ARG A 86 7.56 -0.56 -16.19
N GLY A 87 7.29 -1.82 -15.92
CA GLY A 87 8.28 -2.91 -15.91
C GLY A 87 8.47 -3.60 -17.25
N ILE A 88 7.67 -3.28 -18.29
CA ILE A 88 7.82 -3.86 -19.62
C ILE A 88 9.13 -3.39 -20.23
N ASP A 89 9.96 -4.34 -20.67
CA ASP A 89 11.18 -4.03 -21.43
C ASP A 89 10.81 -3.60 -22.86
N THR A 90 11.03 -2.33 -23.15
CA THR A 90 10.72 -1.71 -24.46
C THR A 90 11.98 -1.44 -25.30
N TYR A 91 13.09 -2.07 -24.93
CA TYR A 91 14.35 -1.87 -25.67
C TYR A 91 14.21 -2.28 -27.13
N GLU A 92 14.70 -1.43 -28.02
CA GLU A 92 14.77 -1.66 -29.45
C GLU A 92 16.19 -1.34 -29.94
N GLY A 93 16.65 -2.07 -30.94
CA GLY A 93 17.95 -1.86 -31.56
C GLY A 93 18.95 -2.96 -31.22
N LYS A 94 20.24 -2.68 -31.47
CA LYS A 94 21.32 -3.63 -31.26
C LYS A 94 21.73 -3.65 -29.79
N GLY A 95 21.82 -4.86 -29.21
CA GLY A 95 22.22 -5.07 -27.82
C GLY A 95 22.91 -6.42 -27.64
N LYS A 96 23.44 -6.63 -26.44
CA LYS A 96 24.05 -7.91 -26.03
C LYS A 96 22.97 -8.83 -25.49
N GLU A 97 22.89 -10.05 -26.03
CA GLU A 97 22.03 -11.11 -25.51
C GLU A 97 22.74 -11.83 -24.36
N ASN A 98 22.18 -11.75 -23.16
CA ASN A 98 22.58 -12.58 -22.01
C ASN A 98 21.75 -13.86 -22.00
N ASP A 99 22.29 -14.92 -22.54
CA ASP A 99 21.62 -16.22 -22.61
C ASP A 99 21.78 -17.04 -21.31
N TYR A 100 21.34 -16.46 -20.17
CA TYR A 100 21.29 -17.18 -18.89
C TYR A 100 20.22 -18.28 -18.87
N SER A 101 19.20 -18.18 -19.69
CA SER A 101 18.02 -19.06 -19.65
C SER A 101 18.30 -20.43 -20.28
N ARG A 102 19.37 -20.61 -21.03
CA ARG A 102 19.71 -21.84 -21.76
C ARG A 102 20.92 -22.62 -21.21
N GLY A 103 21.48 -22.22 -20.06
CA GLY A 103 22.58 -22.94 -19.42
C GLY A 103 23.89 -22.91 -20.18
N ARG A 104 24.07 -22.02 -21.14
CA ARG A 104 25.24 -21.94 -22.03
C ARG A 104 26.32 -20.93 -21.62
N GLY A 105 26.22 -20.32 -20.42
CA GLY A 105 27.15 -19.29 -19.97
C GLY A 105 27.04 -17.98 -20.75
N PHE A 106 27.93 -17.02 -20.45
CA PHE A 106 28.02 -15.76 -21.19
C PHE A 106 28.42 -16.01 -22.64
N VAL A 107 27.48 -15.91 -23.56
CA VAL A 107 27.78 -15.74 -24.99
C VAL A 107 27.56 -14.25 -25.31
N ASP A 108 28.64 -13.51 -25.52
CA ASP A 108 28.64 -12.18 -26.09
C ASP A 108 28.18 -12.24 -27.56
N SER A 109 26.87 -12.38 -27.79
CA SER A 109 26.29 -12.26 -29.14
C SER A 109 25.54 -10.95 -29.25
N GLU A 110 25.85 -10.18 -30.29
CA GLU A 110 25.02 -9.04 -30.65
C GLU A 110 23.72 -9.55 -31.27
N ALA A 111 22.58 -9.14 -30.69
CA ALA A 111 21.25 -9.36 -31.25
C ALA A 111 20.58 -8.04 -31.53
N GLU A 112 19.67 -8.02 -32.50
CA GLU A 112 18.78 -6.91 -32.75
C GLU A 112 17.43 -7.18 -32.07
N PHE A 113 17.02 -6.25 -31.19
CA PHE A 113 15.79 -6.36 -30.43
C PHE A 113 14.69 -5.53 -31.06
N SER A 114 13.48 -6.06 -31.08
CA SER A 114 12.27 -5.33 -31.39
C SER A 114 11.25 -5.51 -30.26
N ALA A 115 10.52 -4.46 -29.93
CA ALA A 115 9.50 -4.50 -28.93
C ALA A 115 8.11 -4.66 -29.59
N ALA A 116 7.34 -5.68 -29.19
CA ALA A 116 5.95 -5.83 -29.63
C ALA A 116 5.09 -4.68 -29.12
N PHE A 117 5.31 -4.25 -27.86
CA PHE A 117 4.78 -3.02 -27.27
C PHE A 117 5.95 -2.06 -27.07
N ASP A 118 6.01 -1.01 -27.90
CA ASP A 118 7.07 -0.01 -27.80
C ASP A 118 6.84 0.98 -26.66
N ILE A 119 7.84 1.83 -26.42
CA ILE A 119 7.75 2.83 -25.32
C ILE A 119 6.59 3.81 -25.52
N THR A 120 6.24 4.14 -26.76
CA THR A 120 5.13 5.05 -27.07
C THR A 120 3.79 4.43 -26.66
N TRP A 121 3.59 3.14 -26.99
CA TRP A 121 2.40 2.42 -26.58
C TRP A 121 2.31 2.29 -25.06
N VAL A 122 3.41 1.93 -24.38
CA VAL A 122 3.46 1.79 -22.92
C VAL A 122 3.12 3.12 -22.23
N ARG A 123 3.66 4.24 -22.72
CA ARG A 123 3.34 5.57 -22.18
C ARG A 123 1.88 5.92 -22.37
N ALA A 124 1.33 5.72 -23.55
CA ALA A 124 -0.08 6.01 -23.83
C ALA A 124 -1.03 5.16 -22.97
N GLU A 125 -0.73 3.88 -22.78
CA GLU A 125 -1.53 2.99 -21.94
C GLU A 125 -1.41 3.33 -20.45
N THR A 126 -0.23 3.76 -20.00
CA THR A 126 -0.02 4.26 -18.65
C THR A 126 -0.83 5.53 -18.39
N GLU A 127 -0.82 6.49 -19.29
CA GLU A 127 -1.61 7.73 -19.19
C GLU A 127 -3.11 7.45 -19.08
N LYS A 128 -3.65 6.52 -19.89
CA LYS A 128 -5.06 6.10 -19.76
C LYS A 128 -5.38 5.53 -18.39
N CYS A 129 -4.48 4.73 -17.84
CA CYS A 129 -4.64 4.17 -16.49
C CYS A 129 -4.61 5.28 -15.43
N GLU A 130 -3.72 6.25 -15.54
CA GLU A 130 -3.59 7.40 -14.64
C GLU A 130 -4.86 8.28 -14.67
N GLU A 131 -5.38 8.60 -15.85
CA GLU A 131 -6.64 9.34 -16.01
C GLU A 131 -7.83 8.60 -15.38
N GLN A 132 -7.88 7.27 -15.52
CA GLN A 132 -8.92 6.46 -14.89
C GLN A 132 -8.78 6.46 -13.38
N ILE A 133 -7.56 6.38 -12.84
CA ILE A 133 -7.30 6.50 -11.39
C ILE A 133 -7.78 7.84 -10.87
N ASP A 134 -7.43 8.94 -11.51
CA ASP A 134 -7.81 10.28 -11.08
C ASP A 134 -9.33 10.42 -10.99
N LYS A 135 -10.05 9.97 -12.00
CA LYS A 135 -11.51 9.99 -12.01
C LYS A 135 -12.13 9.16 -10.87
N LEU A 136 -11.68 7.92 -10.71
CA LEU A 136 -12.20 7.02 -9.67
C LEU A 136 -11.82 7.51 -8.26
N GLN A 137 -10.63 8.09 -8.10
CA GLN A 137 -10.19 8.65 -6.82
C GLN A 137 -11.04 9.86 -6.43
N ASP A 138 -11.34 10.75 -7.38
CA ASP A 138 -12.21 11.91 -7.14
C ASP A 138 -13.62 11.46 -6.69
N GLU A 139 -14.20 10.45 -7.35
CA GLU A 139 -15.49 9.87 -6.96
C GLU A 139 -15.45 9.30 -5.53
N LEU A 140 -14.37 8.57 -5.20
CA LEU A 140 -14.17 7.99 -3.88
C LEU A 140 -13.98 9.07 -2.80
N ASP A 141 -13.23 10.12 -3.10
CA ASP A 141 -12.98 11.22 -2.16
C ASP A 141 -14.26 11.99 -1.86
N VAL A 142 -15.08 12.27 -2.86
CA VAL A 142 -16.41 12.88 -2.68
C VAL A 142 -17.30 12.00 -1.80
N PHE A 143 -17.33 10.69 -2.06
CA PHE A 143 -18.09 9.74 -1.25
C PHE A 143 -17.62 9.73 0.20
N ASN A 144 -16.30 9.65 0.44
CA ASN A 144 -15.72 9.62 1.78
C ASN A 144 -16.01 10.88 2.60
N HIS A 145 -16.15 12.04 1.95
CA HIS A 145 -16.49 13.29 2.64
C HIS A 145 -17.97 13.41 2.96
N LYS A 146 -18.85 12.78 2.19
CA LYS A 146 -20.30 12.85 2.35
C LYS A 146 -20.89 11.75 3.22
N THR A 147 -20.20 10.61 3.33
CA THR A 147 -20.71 9.45 4.06
C THR A 147 -20.32 9.51 5.53
N ASP A 148 -21.32 9.44 6.40
CA ASP A 148 -21.11 9.41 7.84
C ASP A 148 -20.90 7.97 8.34
N VAL A 149 -20.01 7.86 9.33
CA VAL A 149 -19.75 6.65 10.10
C VAL A 149 -20.23 6.91 11.52
N GLU A 150 -21.18 6.11 11.99
CA GLU A 150 -21.64 6.15 13.37
C GLU A 150 -20.60 5.44 14.26
N VAL A 151 -19.96 6.21 15.17
CA VAL A 151 -18.96 5.73 16.13
C VAL A 151 -19.49 5.88 17.54
#